data_b26377983405f58f788fa9f0bbed0a86
#
_entry.id   b26377983405f58f788fa9f0bbed0a86
#
_cell.length_a   1.000
_cell.length_b   1.000
_cell.length_c   1.000
_cell.angle_alpha   90.00
_cell.angle_beta   90.00
_cell.angle_gamma   90.00
#
_symmetry.space_group_name_H-M   'P 1'
#
loop_
_entity.id
_entity.type
_entity.pdbx_description
1 polymer ?
#
loop_
_entity_poly.entity_id
_entity_poly.type
_entity_poly.pdbx_seq_one_letter_code
_entity_poly.pdbx_strand_id
1 'polypeptide(L)'
;MQALRGTQDILPEDAYKWNYMESVIRQLCGSYGYGEIRTPMFEATELFQRGIGDTTDVVTKEMYTFTDRGGRSITLRPENTASAVRAYLEHKLYGDQQVHKLFYIGSMFRYDRPQAGRYREFHQFGVEVLGADSPAADAEAISLAYNLFQKLGLKDLVLHVNSIGCSKCRSVYRQKLIEYFHEREESLCDVCKERLEKNPLRVLDCKEEGCREASKDAPKITDYLCEECQAKFEALQKYLTALGISYELDPQLVRGLDYYTNTAFEIQYTPLGAQSAIGGPHTPSVGFAVGLERLLLALEMQNLIPAPVKPRHVYIAALGDNAVAEGLKIQQQLRAEGVRADMDLQGRSLKGQMKQA
;
A
#
# COMPACT_ATOMS: atom_id res chain seq x y z
N MET A 1 -18.14 -9.96 23.42
CA MET A 1 -18.08 -9.35 22.08
C MET A 1 -16.74 -9.71 21.47
N GLN A 2 -16.66 -9.84 20.15
CA GLN A 2 -15.43 -10.15 19.43
C GLN A 2 -15.27 -9.14 18.29
N ALA A 3 -14.05 -8.93 17.82
CA ALA A 3 -13.79 -8.12 16.64
C ALA A 3 -14.51 -8.68 15.40
N LEU A 4 -14.89 -7.83 14.48
CA LEU A 4 -15.55 -8.25 13.25
C LEU A 4 -14.59 -9.08 12.38
N ARG A 5 -15.14 -10.05 11.67
CA ARG A 5 -14.35 -10.89 10.76
C ARG A 5 -13.64 -10.02 9.71
N GLY A 6 -12.34 -10.14 9.64
CA GLY A 6 -11.49 -9.38 8.72
C GLY A 6 -10.97 -8.07 9.30
N THR A 7 -11.17 -7.81 10.59
CA THR A 7 -10.50 -6.78 11.36
C THR A 7 -9.65 -7.43 12.44
N GLN A 8 -8.66 -6.73 12.97
CA GLN A 8 -7.77 -7.20 14.03
C GLN A 8 -7.37 -6.07 14.95
N ASP A 9 -7.14 -6.39 16.22
CA ASP A 9 -6.50 -5.49 17.17
C ASP A 9 -4.98 -5.64 17.05
N ILE A 10 -4.26 -4.53 17.09
CA ILE A 10 -2.80 -4.52 17.19
C ILE A 10 -2.46 -4.31 18.66
N LEU A 11 -2.12 -5.40 19.35
CA LEU A 11 -1.86 -5.38 20.78
C LEU A 11 -0.46 -4.79 21.08
N PRO A 12 -0.20 -4.35 22.35
CA PRO A 12 1.08 -3.75 22.74
C PRO A 12 2.31 -4.59 22.40
N GLU A 13 2.18 -5.93 22.47
CA GLU A 13 3.24 -6.88 22.12
C GLU A 13 3.59 -6.90 20.63
N ASP A 14 2.70 -6.42 19.75
CA ASP A 14 2.91 -6.34 18.29
C ASP A 14 3.10 -4.90 17.81
N ALA A 15 2.60 -3.91 18.55
CA ALA A 15 2.63 -2.51 18.14
C ALA A 15 4.06 -1.99 17.87
N TYR A 16 5.09 -2.53 18.53
CA TYR A 16 6.48 -2.14 18.30
C TYR A 16 6.95 -2.49 16.87
N LYS A 17 6.43 -3.56 16.28
CA LYS A 17 6.74 -3.99 14.89
C LYS A 17 6.23 -2.95 13.90
N TRP A 18 5.00 -2.48 14.12
CA TRP A 18 4.37 -1.42 13.33
C TRP A 18 5.12 -0.11 13.45
N ASN A 19 5.42 0.31 14.69
CA ASN A 19 6.18 1.53 14.96
C ASN A 19 7.56 1.50 14.30
N TYR A 20 8.24 0.36 14.32
CA TYR A 20 9.53 0.18 13.65
C TYR A 20 9.38 0.39 12.14
N MET A 21 8.48 -0.32 11.50
CA MET A 21 8.24 -0.25 10.06
C MET A 21 7.85 1.16 9.64
N GLU A 22 6.90 1.79 10.33
CA GLU A 22 6.47 3.15 10.06
C GLU A 22 7.58 4.19 10.28
N SER A 23 8.45 3.99 11.27
CA SER A 23 9.58 4.89 11.50
C SER A 23 10.58 4.84 10.34
N VAL A 24 10.86 3.65 9.81
CA VAL A 24 11.73 3.47 8.63
C VAL A 24 11.11 4.14 7.41
N ILE A 25 9.81 3.98 7.20
CA ILE A 25 9.07 4.63 6.09
C ILE A 25 9.18 6.15 6.19
N ARG A 26 8.86 6.75 7.34
CA ARG A 26 8.91 8.22 7.53
C ARG A 26 10.31 8.78 7.32
N GLN A 27 11.33 8.10 7.85
CA GLN A 27 12.73 8.52 7.65
C GLN A 27 13.13 8.49 6.18
N LEU A 28 12.75 7.41 5.47
CA LEU A 28 13.07 7.29 4.06
C LEU A 28 12.33 8.32 3.22
N CYS A 29 11.02 8.50 3.42
CA CYS A 29 10.23 9.53 2.73
C CYS A 29 10.81 10.93 2.96
N GLY A 30 11.21 11.24 4.20
CA GLY A 30 11.88 12.49 4.52
C GLY A 30 13.18 12.70 3.72
N SER A 31 14.00 11.65 3.55
CA SER A 31 15.24 11.73 2.76
C SER A 31 15.00 11.93 1.25
N TYR A 32 13.82 11.55 0.74
CA TYR A 32 13.38 11.76 -0.63
C TYR A 32 12.60 13.09 -0.82
N GLY A 33 12.37 13.85 0.26
CA GLY A 33 11.63 15.10 0.22
C GLY A 33 10.11 14.95 0.10
N TYR A 34 9.54 13.79 0.51
CA TYR A 34 8.10 13.60 0.56
C TYR A 34 7.50 14.13 1.86
N GLY A 35 6.41 14.91 1.74
CA GLY A 35 5.62 15.39 2.87
C GLY A 35 4.50 14.40 3.24
N GLU A 36 4.26 14.22 4.55
CA GLU A 36 3.14 13.38 5.01
C GLU A 36 1.80 14.10 4.78
N ILE A 37 0.85 13.41 4.12
CA ILE A 37 -0.54 13.85 4.00
C ILE A 37 -1.44 12.89 4.75
N ARG A 38 -2.42 13.42 5.48
CA ARG A 38 -3.47 12.67 6.15
C ARG A 38 -4.82 13.13 5.66
N THR A 39 -5.58 12.21 5.09
CA THR A 39 -6.93 12.47 4.57
C THR A 39 -7.99 11.80 5.45
N PRO A 40 -9.25 12.21 5.36
CA PRO A 40 -10.34 11.54 6.06
C PRO A 40 -10.43 10.05 5.71
N MET A 41 -10.93 9.23 6.64
CA MET A 41 -11.17 7.80 6.41
C MET A 41 -12.41 7.54 5.55
N PHE A 42 -13.28 8.51 5.37
CA PHE A 42 -14.46 8.42 4.52
C PHE A 42 -14.60 9.67 3.65
N GLU A 43 -15.14 9.47 2.48
CA GLU A 43 -15.31 10.49 1.44
C GLU A 43 -16.69 10.32 0.78
N ALA A 44 -17.08 11.27 -0.06
CA ALA A 44 -18.23 11.09 -0.93
C ALA A 44 -18.00 9.89 -1.86
N THR A 45 -18.98 9.01 -1.99
CA THR A 45 -18.89 7.78 -2.82
C THR A 45 -18.45 8.06 -4.24
N GLU A 46 -18.90 9.17 -4.82
CA GLU A 46 -18.56 9.61 -6.17
C GLU A 46 -17.05 9.80 -6.39
N LEU A 47 -16.30 10.17 -5.34
CA LEU A 47 -14.85 10.33 -5.45
C LEU A 47 -14.19 9.01 -5.88
N PHE A 48 -14.58 7.92 -5.25
CA PHE A 48 -14.02 6.60 -5.55
C PHE A 48 -14.57 6.03 -6.85
N GLN A 49 -15.83 6.23 -7.17
CA GLN A 49 -16.42 5.80 -8.44
C GLN A 49 -15.68 6.44 -9.62
N ARG A 50 -15.49 7.75 -9.58
CA ARG A 50 -14.74 8.47 -10.64
C ARG A 50 -13.25 8.15 -10.66
N GLY A 51 -12.65 7.99 -9.49
CA GLY A 51 -11.21 7.79 -9.34
C GLY A 51 -10.76 6.35 -9.62
N ILE A 52 -11.55 5.34 -9.28
CA ILE A 52 -11.17 3.93 -9.38
C ILE A 52 -11.70 3.29 -10.67
N GLY A 53 -12.87 3.74 -11.14
CA GLY A 53 -13.57 3.22 -12.32
C GLY A 53 -14.75 2.31 -11.95
N ASP A 54 -15.90 2.59 -12.52
CA ASP A 54 -17.18 1.94 -12.21
C ASP A 54 -17.20 0.42 -12.50
N THR A 55 -16.27 -0.08 -13.32
CA THR A 55 -16.20 -1.49 -13.73
C THR A 55 -15.28 -2.34 -12.86
N THR A 56 -14.59 -1.74 -11.89
CA THR A 56 -13.63 -2.45 -11.04
C THR A 56 -14.33 -3.23 -9.92
N ASP A 57 -13.75 -4.37 -9.54
CA ASP A 57 -14.28 -5.18 -8.42
C ASP A 57 -14.31 -4.38 -7.11
N VAL A 58 -13.37 -3.47 -6.91
CA VAL A 58 -13.33 -2.56 -5.75
C VAL A 58 -14.60 -1.74 -5.66
N VAL A 59 -14.99 -1.07 -6.74
CA VAL A 59 -16.19 -0.21 -6.77
C VAL A 59 -17.47 -1.03 -6.76
N THR A 60 -17.52 -2.14 -7.49
CA THR A 60 -18.76 -2.91 -7.67
C THR A 60 -19.10 -3.84 -6.49
N LYS A 61 -18.09 -4.30 -5.73
CA LYS A 61 -18.26 -5.36 -4.73
C LYS A 61 -17.60 -5.13 -3.38
N GLU A 62 -16.55 -4.29 -3.31
CA GLU A 62 -15.68 -4.25 -2.13
C GLU A 62 -15.82 -2.98 -1.29
N MET A 63 -16.49 -1.93 -1.77
CA MET A 63 -16.65 -0.69 -1.02
C MET A 63 -17.63 -0.83 0.16
N TYR A 64 -17.26 -0.25 1.31
CA TYR A 64 -18.16 -0.02 2.44
C TYR A 64 -18.86 1.31 2.26
N THR A 65 -20.06 1.28 1.70
CA THR A 65 -20.85 2.48 1.38
C THR A 65 -22.10 2.53 2.24
N PHE A 66 -22.44 3.71 2.75
CA PHE A 66 -23.62 3.94 3.54
C PHE A 66 -24.11 5.40 3.40
N THR A 67 -25.35 5.62 3.76
CA THR A 67 -25.95 6.97 3.75
C THR A 67 -25.80 7.61 5.12
N ASP A 68 -25.29 8.84 5.17
CA ASP A 68 -25.21 9.61 6.41
C ASP A 68 -26.57 10.20 6.82
N ARG A 69 -26.65 10.81 8.00
CA ARG A 69 -27.89 11.44 8.49
C ARG A 69 -28.37 12.61 7.62
N GLY A 70 -27.51 13.18 6.81
CA GLY A 70 -27.83 14.26 5.87
C GLY A 70 -28.27 13.75 4.49
N GLY A 71 -28.40 12.43 4.30
CA GLY A 71 -28.80 11.81 3.03
C GLY A 71 -27.68 11.68 1.99
N ARG A 72 -26.41 11.94 2.37
CA ARG A 72 -25.27 11.84 1.46
C ARG A 72 -24.73 10.42 1.42
N SER A 73 -24.41 9.92 0.23
CA SER A 73 -23.71 8.66 0.07
C SER A 73 -22.23 8.83 0.39
N ILE A 74 -21.73 8.12 1.39
CA ILE A 74 -20.34 8.14 1.82
C ILE A 74 -19.76 6.74 1.82
N THR A 75 -18.45 6.65 1.62
CA THR A 75 -17.72 5.39 1.49
C THR A 75 -16.47 5.44 2.35
N LEU A 76 -16.21 4.38 3.14
CA LEU A 76 -14.89 4.19 3.75
C LEU A 76 -13.86 3.98 2.66
N ARG A 77 -12.74 4.71 2.70
CA ARG A 77 -11.73 4.71 1.65
C ARG A 77 -11.18 3.31 1.36
N PRO A 78 -11.35 2.78 0.14
CA PRO A 78 -10.77 1.49 -0.25
C PRO A 78 -9.30 1.59 -0.65
N GLU A 79 -8.82 2.82 -0.87
CA GLU A 79 -7.46 3.25 -1.18
C GLU A 79 -7.34 4.74 -0.86
N ASN A 80 -6.14 5.32 -0.89
CA ASN A 80 -5.98 6.72 -0.47
C ASN A 80 -5.55 7.68 -1.57
N THR A 81 -5.26 7.21 -2.75
CA THR A 81 -4.83 8.03 -3.87
C THR A 81 -5.90 9.04 -4.28
N ALA A 82 -7.16 8.59 -4.44
CA ALA A 82 -8.27 9.47 -4.77
C ALA A 82 -8.42 10.59 -3.74
N SER A 83 -8.30 10.26 -2.44
CA SER A 83 -8.36 11.25 -1.36
C SER A 83 -7.16 12.20 -1.37
N ALA A 84 -5.95 11.72 -1.68
CA ALA A 84 -4.75 12.56 -1.79
C ALA A 84 -4.86 13.54 -2.98
N VAL A 85 -5.32 13.06 -4.13
CA VAL A 85 -5.59 13.90 -5.31
C VAL A 85 -6.69 14.92 -5.04
N ARG A 86 -7.80 14.52 -4.39
CA ARG A 86 -8.85 15.46 -4.00
C ARG A 86 -8.29 16.56 -3.10
N ALA A 87 -7.50 16.20 -2.08
CA ALA A 87 -6.89 17.18 -1.18
C ALA A 87 -5.92 18.11 -1.92
N TYR A 88 -5.10 17.58 -2.83
CA TYR A 88 -4.22 18.38 -3.68
C TYR A 88 -4.99 19.43 -4.51
N LEU A 89 -6.11 19.04 -5.10
CA LEU A 89 -6.94 19.93 -5.91
C LEU A 89 -7.71 20.94 -5.04
N GLU A 90 -8.35 20.49 -3.96
CA GLU A 90 -9.17 21.31 -3.07
C GLU A 90 -8.36 22.41 -2.40
N HIS A 91 -7.17 22.09 -1.92
CA HIS A 91 -6.26 23.03 -1.28
C HIS A 91 -5.35 23.77 -2.28
N LYS A 92 -5.54 23.57 -3.58
CA LYS A 92 -4.79 24.23 -4.66
C LYS A 92 -3.27 24.13 -4.50
N LEU A 93 -2.79 22.97 -4.03
CA LEU A 93 -1.37 22.77 -3.79
C LEU A 93 -0.52 22.95 -5.06
N TYR A 94 -1.14 22.83 -6.24
CA TYR A 94 -0.51 23.11 -7.53
C TYR A 94 -0.14 24.60 -7.75
N GLY A 95 -0.61 25.51 -6.88
CA GLY A 95 -0.36 26.95 -7.02
C GLY A 95 1.05 27.39 -6.61
N ASP A 96 1.69 26.69 -5.68
CA ASP A 96 2.96 27.10 -5.07
C ASP A 96 4.18 26.38 -5.66
N GLN A 97 4.02 25.14 -6.11
CA GLN A 97 5.08 24.31 -6.70
C GLN A 97 4.55 23.53 -7.90
N GLN A 98 5.42 23.28 -8.88
CA GLN A 98 5.05 22.48 -10.04
C GLN A 98 4.94 20.99 -9.72
N VAL A 99 5.74 20.47 -8.77
CA VAL A 99 5.76 19.06 -8.37
C VAL A 99 5.59 18.92 -6.86
N HIS A 100 4.61 18.12 -6.45
CA HIS A 100 4.35 17.77 -5.06
C HIS A 100 4.62 16.29 -4.82
N LYS A 101 5.43 16.01 -3.81
CA LYS A 101 5.77 14.66 -3.36
C LYS A 101 5.09 14.41 -2.03
N LEU A 102 4.08 13.56 -2.02
CA LEU A 102 3.27 13.26 -0.85
C LEU A 102 3.38 11.79 -0.47
N PHE A 103 3.36 11.48 0.82
CA PHE A 103 3.18 10.12 1.30
C PHE A 103 2.10 10.05 2.37
N TYR A 104 1.52 8.88 2.52
CA TYR A 104 0.52 8.60 3.56
C TYR A 104 0.73 7.23 4.19
N ILE A 105 0.32 7.10 5.45
CA ILE A 105 0.18 5.82 6.16
C ILE A 105 -1.20 5.82 6.81
N GLY A 106 -1.99 4.77 6.63
CA GLY A 106 -3.31 4.70 7.26
C GLY A 106 -4.14 3.50 6.86
N SER A 107 -5.30 3.36 7.55
CA SER A 107 -6.26 2.28 7.33
C SER A 107 -7.04 2.49 6.04
N MET A 108 -7.26 1.38 5.33
CA MET A 108 -8.12 1.24 4.16
C MET A 108 -9.15 0.14 4.42
N PHE A 109 -10.25 0.16 3.67
CA PHE A 109 -11.41 -0.70 3.94
C PHE A 109 -11.92 -1.35 2.66
N ARG A 110 -11.89 -2.69 2.59
CA ARG A 110 -12.44 -3.44 1.46
C ARG A 110 -13.21 -4.66 1.95
N TYR A 111 -14.41 -4.87 1.45
CA TYR A 111 -15.19 -6.07 1.75
C TYR A 111 -14.68 -7.27 0.95
N ASP A 112 -13.51 -7.74 1.33
CA ASP A 112 -12.84 -8.84 0.67
C ASP A 112 -12.88 -10.13 1.52
N ARG A 113 -12.52 -11.25 0.91
CA ARG A 113 -12.39 -12.53 1.63
C ARG A 113 -11.12 -12.51 2.49
N PRO A 114 -11.25 -12.52 3.83
CA PRO A 114 -10.09 -12.46 4.72
C PRO A 114 -9.21 -13.71 4.58
N GLN A 115 -7.90 -13.46 4.52
CA GLN A 115 -6.84 -14.48 4.54
C GLN A 115 -5.55 -13.85 5.09
N ALA A 116 -4.48 -14.62 5.29
CA ALA A 116 -3.23 -14.09 5.82
C ALA A 116 -2.73 -12.90 4.97
N GLY A 117 -2.47 -11.77 5.63
CA GLY A 117 -2.04 -10.52 4.96
C GLY A 117 -3.12 -9.83 4.10
N ARG A 118 -4.39 -10.25 4.19
CA ARG A 118 -5.52 -9.62 3.49
C ARG A 118 -6.72 -9.53 4.44
N TYR A 119 -6.99 -8.31 4.86
CA TYR A 119 -8.04 -7.99 5.83
C TYR A 119 -9.08 -7.06 5.22
N ARG A 120 -10.20 -6.86 5.90
CA ARG A 120 -11.25 -5.91 5.52
C ARG A 120 -10.92 -4.49 5.95
N GLU A 121 -10.27 -4.35 7.11
CA GLU A 121 -9.51 -3.17 7.49
C GLU A 121 -8.05 -3.55 7.39
N PHE A 122 -7.27 -2.82 6.59
CA PHE A 122 -5.85 -3.04 6.36
C PHE A 122 -5.12 -1.70 6.24
N HIS A 123 -3.83 -1.72 6.43
CA HIS A 123 -3.03 -0.50 6.39
C HIS A 123 -2.21 -0.41 5.10
N GLN A 124 -2.17 0.77 4.56
CA GLN A 124 -1.30 1.09 3.42
C GLN A 124 -0.33 2.21 3.76
N PHE A 125 0.88 2.05 3.31
CA PHE A 125 1.80 3.12 2.99
C PHE A 125 1.71 3.39 1.50
N GLY A 126 1.59 4.66 1.09
CA GLY A 126 1.64 5.02 -0.32
C GLY A 126 2.32 6.36 -0.52
N VAL A 127 2.78 6.58 -1.74
CA VAL A 127 3.37 7.85 -2.20
C VAL A 127 2.68 8.31 -3.47
N GLU A 128 2.61 9.63 -3.64
CA GLU A 128 2.06 10.28 -4.83
C GLU A 128 2.99 11.41 -5.25
N VAL A 129 3.43 11.40 -6.50
CA VAL A 129 4.16 12.49 -7.14
C VAL A 129 3.21 13.18 -8.09
N LEU A 130 2.73 14.35 -7.72
CA LEU A 130 1.72 15.11 -8.44
C LEU A 130 2.37 16.26 -9.21
N GLY A 131 1.97 16.47 -10.45
CA GLY A 131 2.50 17.54 -11.31
C GLY A 131 3.78 17.18 -12.08
N ALA A 132 4.20 15.91 -12.08
CA ALA A 132 5.29 15.40 -12.90
C ALA A 132 4.80 14.34 -13.88
N ASP A 133 5.15 14.51 -15.16
CA ASP A 133 4.95 13.51 -16.22
C ASP A 133 6.31 13.21 -16.87
N SER A 134 7.19 12.55 -16.13
CA SER A 134 8.52 12.23 -16.63
C SER A 134 8.99 10.86 -16.17
N PRO A 135 9.74 10.13 -17.01
CA PRO A 135 10.34 8.85 -16.62
C PRO A 135 11.27 8.94 -15.41
N ALA A 136 11.81 10.12 -15.12
CA ALA A 136 12.62 10.35 -13.93
C ALA A 136 11.79 10.29 -12.64
N ALA A 137 10.55 10.82 -12.67
CA ALA A 137 9.64 10.70 -11.54
C ALA A 137 9.21 9.25 -11.30
N ASP A 138 8.97 8.47 -12.38
CA ASP A 138 8.71 7.04 -12.29
C ASP A 138 9.88 6.30 -11.64
N ALA A 139 11.10 6.56 -12.12
CA ALA A 139 12.32 5.95 -11.59
C ALA A 139 12.54 6.32 -10.12
N GLU A 140 12.25 7.56 -9.71
CA GLU A 140 12.37 7.99 -8.32
C GLU A 140 11.35 7.25 -7.43
N ALA A 141 10.08 7.15 -7.83
CA ALA A 141 9.07 6.44 -7.08
C ALA A 141 9.41 4.95 -6.94
N ILE A 142 9.86 4.30 -8.01
CA ILE A 142 10.34 2.91 -7.99
C ILE A 142 11.54 2.78 -7.06
N SER A 143 12.51 3.72 -7.13
CA SER A 143 13.70 3.67 -6.29
C SER A 143 13.36 3.83 -4.81
N LEU A 144 12.38 4.66 -4.45
CA LEU A 144 11.91 4.78 -3.08
C LEU A 144 11.32 3.47 -2.57
N ALA A 145 10.46 2.81 -3.36
CA ALA A 145 9.89 1.50 -3.01
C ALA A 145 10.99 0.44 -2.85
N TYR A 146 11.91 0.37 -3.81
CA TYR A 146 13.05 -0.57 -3.78
C TYR A 146 13.93 -0.34 -2.56
N ASN A 147 14.32 0.91 -2.30
CA ASN A 147 15.18 1.27 -1.17
C ASN A 147 14.48 1.08 0.18
N LEU A 148 13.14 1.20 0.26
CA LEU A 148 12.40 0.83 1.47
C LEU A 148 12.63 -0.63 1.83
N PHE A 149 12.46 -1.52 0.87
CA PHE A 149 12.61 -2.95 1.12
C PHE A 149 14.07 -3.33 1.39
N GLN A 150 15.03 -2.71 0.70
CA GLN A 150 16.46 -2.86 0.98
C GLN A 150 16.81 -2.40 2.42
N LYS A 151 16.29 -1.24 2.84
CA LYS A 151 16.54 -0.69 4.17
C LYS A 151 15.92 -1.55 5.28
N LEU A 152 14.80 -2.21 4.99
CA LEU A 152 14.19 -3.20 5.87
C LEU A 152 14.91 -4.56 5.85
N GLY A 153 15.89 -4.75 4.96
CA GLY A 153 16.69 -5.97 4.86
C GLY A 153 16.04 -7.10 4.08
N LEU A 154 14.90 -6.85 3.41
CA LEU A 154 14.19 -7.86 2.61
C LEU A 154 15.05 -8.32 1.42
N LYS A 155 15.06 -9.63 1.21
CA LYS A 155 15.74 -10.32 0.10
C LYS A 155 14.71 -11.05 -0.77
N ASP A 156 15.19 -11.57 -1.90
CA ASP A 156 14.39 -12.40 -2.81
C ASP A 156 13.16 -11.67 -3.36
N LEU A 157 13.34 -10.36 -3.63
CA LEU A 157 12.35 -9.51 -4.24
C LEU A 157 12.59 -9.42 -5.73
N VAL A 158 11.52 -9.49 -6.52
CA VAL A 158 11.56 -9.26 -7.96
C VAL A 158 10.75 -8.01 -8.28
N LEU A 159 11.37 -7.07 -8.97
CA LEU A 159 10.71 -5.89 -9.53
C LEU A 159 10.29 -6.22 -10.96
N HIS A 160 8.99 -6.34 -11.19
CA HIS A 160 8.43 -6.42 -12.54
C HIS A 160 8.07 -5.03 -13.04
N VAL A 161 8.38 -4.74 -14.29
CA VAL A 161 8.11 -3.45 -14.93
C VAL A 161 7.46 -3.68 -16.29
N ASN A 162 6.47 -2.86 -16.62
CA ASN A 162 5.81 -2.83 -17.91
C ASN A 162 5.45 -1.39 -18.28
N SER A 163 5.08 -1.17 -19.54
CA SER A 163 4.37 0.03 -19.98
C SER A 163 2.97 -0.36 -20.43
N ILE A 164 1.96 0.30 -19.92
CA ILE A 164 0.57 0.15 -20.41
C ILE A 164 0.19 1.25 -21.40
N GLY A 165 1.15 2.06 -21.83
CA GLY A 165 1.00 3.10 -22.83
C GLY A 165 -0.02 4.19 -22.47
N CYS A 166 -0.21 5.12 -23.37
CA CYS A 166 -1.24 6.16 -23.28
C CYS A 166 -2.59 5.66 -23.85
N SER A 167 -3.61 6.51 -23.84
CA SER A 167 -4.94 6.19 -24.37
C SER A 167 -4.90 5.76 -25.85
N LYS A 168 -4.02 6.36 -26.66
CA LYS A 168 -3.85 5.98 -28.08
C LYS A 168 -3.29 4.56 -28.22
N CYS A 169 -2.23 4.25 -27.49
CA CYS A 169 -1.62 2.90 -27.48
C CYS A 169 -2.64 1.85 -27.02
N ARG A 170 -3.36 2.13 -25.93
CA ARG A 170 -4.36 1.21 -25.38
C ARG A 170 -5.54 0.97 -26.32
N SER A 171 -5.96 1.97 -27.09
CA SER A 171 -7.04 1.81 -28.05
C SER A 171 -6.68 0.78 -29.12
N VAL A 172 -5.48 0.85 -29.67
CA VAL A 172 -4.97 -0.11 -30.67
C VAL A 172 -4.78 -1.50 -30.03
N TYR A 173 -4.14 -1.54 -28.89
CA TYR A 173 -3.85 -2.80 -28.18
C TYR A 173 -5.13 -3.51 -27.74
N ARG A 174 -6.15 -2.77 -27.29
CA ARG A 174 -7.45 -3.33 -26.92
C ARG A 174 -8.06 -4.12 -28.08
N GLN A 175 -8.03 -3.59 -29.29
CA GLN A 175 -8.55 -4.30 -30.47
C GLN A 175 -7.78 -5.60 -30.72
N LYS A 176 -6.45 -5.56 -30.58
CA LYS A 176 -5.61 -6.75 -30.77
C LYS A 176 -5.88 -7.81 -29.72
N LEU A 177 -6.14 -7.42 -28.47
CA LEU A 177 -6.53 -8.36 -27.43
C LEU A 177 -7.92 -8.97 -27.69
N ILE A 178 -8.88 -8.16 -28.14
CA ILE A 178 -10.23 -8.64 -28.47
C ILE A 178 -10.14 -9.67 -29.60
N GLU A 179 -9.45 -9.35 -30.71
CA GLU A 179 -9.23 -10.26 -31.83
C GLU A 179 -8.60 -11.59 -31.35
N TYR A 180 -7.53 -11.49 -30.56
CA TYR A 180 -6.80 -12.64 -30.05
C TYR A 180 -7.64 -13.54 -29.13
N PHE A 181 -8.39 -12.97 -28.18
CA PHE A 181 -9.16 -13.73 -27.20
C PHE A 181 -10.50 -14.24 -27.76
N HIS A 182 -11.09 -13.63 -28.78
CA HIS A 182 -12.26 -14.20 -29.45
C HIS A 182 -11.96 -15.55 -30.09
N GLU A 183 -10.77 -15.73 -30.66
CA GLU A 183 -10.34 -17.03 -31.18
C GLU A 183 -10.17 -18.10 -30.09
N ARG A 184 -10.12 -17.70 -28.82
CA ARG A 184 -9.85 -18.54 -27.64
C ARG A 184 -10.92 -18.43 -26.57
N GLU A 185 -12.09 -17.94 -26.93
CA GLU A 185 -13.17 -17.63 -26.00
C GLU A 185 -13.64 -18.85 -25.19
N GLU A 186 -13.58 -20.05 -25.77
CA GLU A 186 -13.92 -21.31 -25.10
C GLU A 186 -12.99 -21.62 -23.91
N SER A 187 -11.75 -21.12 -23.93
CA SER A 187 -10.78 -21.29 -22.84
C SER A 187 -10.94 -20.27 -21.71
N LEU A 188 -11.80 -19.26 -21.90
CA LEU A 188 -12.00 -18.20 -20.92
C LEU A 188 -13.11 -18.58 -19.92
N CYS A 189 -12.91 -18.22 -18.66
CA CYS A 189 -13.96 -18.30 -17.64
C CYS A 189 -15.08 -17.27 -17.91
N ASP A 190 -16.27 -17.49 -17.37
CA ASP A 190 -17.44 -16.64 -17.61
C ASP A 190 -17.18 -15.15 -17.30
N VAL A 191 -16.45 -14.89 -16.21
CA VAL A 191 -16.05 -13.51 -15.82
C VAL A 191 -15.13 -12.89 -16.89
N CYS A 192 -14.23 -13.67 -17.49
CA CYS A 192 -13.33 -13.15 -18.53
C CYS A 192 -14.03 -12.96 -19.88
N LYS A 193 -15.04 -13.72 -20.19
CA LYS A 193 -15.93 -13.48 -21.35
C LYS A 193 -16.63 -12.11 -21.24
N GLU A 194 -17.15 -11.77 -20.04
CA GLU A 194 -17.73 -10.45 -19.81
C GLU A 194 -16.66 -9.32 -19.85
N ARG A 195 -15.47 -9.60 -19.32
CA ARG A 195 -14.34 -8.66 -19.32
C ARG A 195 -13.82 -8.37 -20.72
N LEU A 196 -13.88 -9.35 -21.61
CA LEU A 196 -13.43 -9.20 -22.99
C LEU A 196 -14.13 -8.05 -23.70
N GLU A 197 -15.43 -7.88 -23.47
CA GLU A 197 -16.21 -6.79 -24.04
C GLU A 197 -15.96 -5.43 -23.34
N LYS A 198 -15.87 -5.45 -22.02
CA LYS A 198 -15.78 -4.22 -21.20
C LYS A 198 -14.34 -3.70 -21.09
N ASN A 199 -13.42 -4.56 -20.69
CA ASN A 199 -12.00 -4.24 -20.47
C ASN A 199 -11.11 -5.48 -20.67
N PRO A 200 -10.71 -5.80 -21.92
CA PRO A 200 -9.96 -7.02 -22.26
C PRO A 200 -8.59 -7.11 -21.59
N LEU A 201 -7.98 -5.98 -21.17
CA LEU A 201 -6.72 -6.02 -20.40
C LEU A 201 -6.88 -6.79 -19.09
N ARG A 202 -8.10 -6.82 -18.51
CA ARG A 202 -8.37 -7.55 -17.27
C ARG A 202 -8.37 -9.09 -17.44
N VAL A 203 -8.42 -9.59 -18.66
CA VAL A 203 -8.28 -11.01 -18.94
C VAL A 203 -6.85 -11.47 -18.62
N LEU A 204 -5.84 -10.63 -18.88
CA LEU A 204 -4.42 -10.91 -18.60
C LEU A 204 -4.12 -11.11 -17.09
N ASP A 205 -4.92 -10.49 -16.20
CA ASP A 205 -4.78 -10.64 -14.74
C ASP A 205 -5.66 -11.78 -14.16
N CYS A 206 -6.28 -12.60 -15.00
CA CYS A 206 -7.11 -13.70 -14.53
C CYS A 206 -6.26 -14.81 -13.91
N LYS A 207 -6.74 -15.38 -12.79
CA LYS A 207 -6.02 -16.43 -12.05
C LYS A 207 -6.53 -17.84 -12.36
N GLU A 208 -7.61 -17.96 -13.11
CA GLU A 208 -8.12 -19.25 -13.60
C GLU A 208 -7.14 -19.85 -14.60
N GLU A 209 -6.86 -21.15 -14.47
CA GLU A 209 -5.83 -21.86 -15.23
C GLU A 209 -6.06 -21.75 -16.75
N GLY A 210 -7.28 -21.95 -17.24
CA GLY A 210 -7.62 -21.82 -18.66
C GLY A 210 -7.36 -20.42 -19.21
N CYS A 211 -7.71 -19.38 -18.45
CA CYS A 211 -7.45 -17.99 -18.83
C CYS A 211 -5.95 -17.67 -18.84
N ARG A 212 -5.20 -18.19 -17.87
CA ARG A 212 -3.74 -18.00 -17.81
C ARG A 212 -3.04 -18.67 -18.99
N GLU A 213 -3.45 -19.89 -19.34
CA GLU A 213 -2.92 -20.59 -20.48
C GLU A 213 -3.23 -19.85 -21.78
N ALA A 214 -4.49 -19.41 -21.95
CA ALA A 214 -4.89 -18.61 -23.11
C ALA A 214 -4.13 -17.27 -23.22
N SER A 215 -3.66 -16.72 -22.09
CA SER A 215 -2.96 -15.42 -22.05
C SER A 215 -1.44 -15.52 -22.30
N LYS A 216 -0.84 -16.69 -22.29
CA LYS A 216 0.63 -16.85 -22.41
C LYS A 216 1.20 -16.20 -23.66
N ASP A 217 0.54 -16.40 -24.80
CA ASP A 217 0.99 -15.90 -26.11
C ASP A 217 0.17 -14.68 -26.56
N ALA A 218 -0.50 -13.99 -25.63
CA ALA A 218 -1.26 -12.80 -25.96
C ALA A 218 -0.34 -11.68 -26.48
N PRO A 219 -0.82 -10.85 -27.40
CA PRO A 219 -0.08 -9.67 -27.86
C PRO A 219 0.46 -8.86 -26.69
N LYS A 220 1.70 -8.35 -26.82
CA LYS A 220 2.32 -7.51 -25.80
C LYS A 220 2.03 -6.05 -26.07
N ILE A 221 1.64 -5.29 -25.05
CA ILE A 221 1.37 -3.86 -25.23
C ILE A 221 2.62 -3.07 -25.69
N THR A 222 3.80 -3.53 -25.33
CA THR A 222 5.07 -2.92 -25.74
C THR A 222 5.27 -2.89 -27.25
N ASP A 223 4.61 -3.78 -27.99
CA ASP A 223 4.69 -3.83 -29.47
C ASP A 223 3.73 -2.80 -30.14
N TYR A 224 2.90 -2.12 -29.35
CA TYR A 224 1.89 -1.17 -29.81
C TYR A 224 2.06 0.23 -29.18
N LEU A 225 3.19 0.48 -28.54
CA LEU A 225 3.49 1.81 -27.98
C LEU A 225 3.70 2.82 -29.12
N CYS A 226 3.17 4.03 -28.94
CA CYS A 226 3.54 5.15 -29.80
C CYS A 226 4.98 5.61 -29.49
N GLU A 227 5.60 6.35 -30.39
CA GLU A 227 6.97 6.84 -30.27
C GLU A 227 7.26 7.51 -28.91
N GLU A 228 6.32 8.36 -28.44
CA GLU A 228 6.44 9.04 -27.15
C GLU A 228 6.46 8.04 -25.97
N CYS A 229 5.52 7.07 -25.94
CA CYS A 229 5.45 6.08 -24.88
C CYS A 229 6.64 5.12 -24.91
N GLN A 230 7.12 4.78 -26.09
CA GLN A 230 8.31 3.97 -26.29
C GLN A 230 9.54 4.71 -25.72
N ALA A 231 9.73 5.97 -26.10
CA ALA A 231 10.84 6.79 -25.61
C ALA A 231 10.81 6.96 -24.07
N LYS A 232 9.62 7.17 -23.49
CA LYS A 232 9.45 7.24 -22.03
C LYS A 232 9.82 5.92 -21.36
N PHE A 233 9.41 4.78 -21.92
CA PHE A 233 9.69 3.48 -21.35
C PHE A 233 11.18 3.11 -21.45
N GLU A 234 11.85 3.42 -22.55
CA GLU A 234 13.29 3.25 -22.71
C GLU A 234 14.09 4.14 -21.74
N ALA A 235 13.65 5.40 -21.55
CA ALA A 235 14.27 6.31 -20.58
C ALA A 235 14.15 5.77 -19.15
N LEU A 236 12.98 5.24 -18.77
CA LEU A 236 12.79 4.60 -17.46
C LEU A 236 13.77 3.44 -17.25
N GLN A 237 13.88 2.54 -18.21
CA GLN A 237 14.78 1.38 -18.14
C GLN A 237 16.25 1.84 -17.97
N LYS A 238 16.65 2.88 -18.74
CA LYS A 238 17.97 3.49 -18.61
C LYS A 238 18.22 4.06 -17.20
N TYR A 239 17.21 4.72 -16.61
CA TYR A 239 17.33 5.30 -15.28
C TYR A 239 17.40 4.23 -14.19
N LEU A 240 16.58 3.17 -14.27
CA LEU A 240 16.64 2.04 -13.34
C LEU A 240 18.02 1.36 -13.39
N THR A 241 18.54 1.16 -14.59
CA THR A 241 19.90 0.61 -14.78
C THR A 241 20.98 1.52 -14.16
N ALA A 242 20.88 2.83 -14.37
CA ALA A 242 21.80 3.81 -13.79
C ALA A 242 21.75 3.84 -12.25
N LEU A 243 20.58 3.56 -11.68
CA LEU A 243 20.37 3.44 -10.23
C LEU A 243 20.82 2.08 -9.66
N GLY A 244 21.24 1.14 -10.51
CA GLY A 244 21.63 -0.21 -10.09
C GLY A 244 20.44 -1.07 -9.63
N ILE A 245 19.23 -0.73 -10.05
CA ILE A 245 17.99 -1.45 -9.70
C ILE A 245 17.75 -2.53 -10.74
N SER A 246 17.82 -3.79 -10.31
CA SER A 246 17.49 -4.94 -11.16
C SER A 246 15.97 -5.07 -11.31
N TYR A 247 15.51 -5.36 -12.52
CA TYR A 247 14.10 -5.55 -12.84
C TYR A 247 13.90 -6.59 -13.94
N GLU A 248 12.70 -7.11 -14.02
CA GLU A 248 12.23 -7.98 -15.09
C GLU A 248 11.11 -7.28 -15.87
N LEU A 249 11.13 -7.40 -17.20
CA LEU A 249 10.04 -6.94 -18.04
C LEU A 249 8.92 -7.98 -18.04
N ASP A 250 7.74 -7.57 -17.58
CA ASP A 250 6.55 -8.42 -17.56
C ASP A 250 5.46 -7.83 -18.43
N PRO A 251 5.34 -8.27 -19.70
CA PRO A 251 4.35 -7.75 -20.63
C PRO A 251 2.88 -8.08 -20.23
N GLN A 252 2.68 -9.02 -19.31
CA GLN A 252 1.35 -9.36 -18.78
C GLN A 252 0.98 -8.53 -17.55
N LEU A 253 1.93 -7.75 -17.00
CA LEU A 253 1.67 -6.89 -15.87
C LEU A 253 0.69 -5.78 -16.26
N VAL A 254 -0.55 -5.96 -15.86
CA VAL A 254 -1.63 -4.96 -15.95
C VAL A 254 -2.15 -4.66 -14.56
N ARG A 255 -2.86 -3.55 -14.39
CA ARG A 255 -3.37 -3.14 -13.08
C ARG A 255 -4.90 -3.14 -13.04
N GLY A 256 -5.42 -3.34 -11.85
CA GLY A 256 -6.85 -3.51 -11.61
C GLY A 256 -7.70 -2.24 -11.69
N LEU A 257 -7.14 -1.10 -12.12
CA LEU A 257 -7.81 0.19 -12.14
C LEU A 257 -7.63 0.83 -13.53
N ASP A 258 -8.66 1.51 -14.04
CA ASP A 258 -8.73 1.91 -15.45
C ASP A 258 -7.96 3.20 -15.78
N TYR A 259 -7.54 3.96 -14.78
CA TYR A 259 -6.92 5.28 -14.95
C TYR A 259 -5.40 5.27 -15.17
N TYR A 260 -4.73 4.12 -15.06
CA TYR A 260 -3.29 4.03 -15.27
C TYR A 260 -2.86 4.38 -16.69
N THR A 261 -1.71 5.05 -16.79
CA THR A 261 -1.02 5.34 -18.06
C THR A 261 0.48 5.12 -17.91
N ASN A 262 1.16 4.83 -19.01
CA ASN A 262 2.61 4.65 -19.11
C ASN A 262 3.14 3.53 -18.20
N THR A 263 3.91 3.85 -17.18
CA THR A 263 4.63 2.88 -16.35
C THR A 263 3.71 2.07 -15.44
N ALA A 264 3.82 0.76 -15.51
CA ALA A 264 3.31 -0.17 -14.51
C ALA A 264 4.47 -0.93 -13.87
N PHE A 265 4.46 -1.08 -12.55
CA PHE A 265 5.45 -1.90 -11.86
C PHE A 265 4.85 -2.64 -10.68
N GLU A 266 5.49 -3.72 -10.29
CA GLU A 266 5.10 -4.50 -9.12
C GLU A 266 6.34 -5.10 -8.46
N ILE A 267 6.45 -4.97 -7.15
CA ILE A 267 7.50 -5.64 -6.38
C ILE A 267 6.87 -6.85 -5.71
N GLN A 268 7.40 -8.01 -6.01
CA GLN A 268 6.90 -9.29 -5.54
C GLN A 268 7.88 -9.95 -4.58
N TYR A 269 7.33 -10.56 -3.53
CA TYR A 269 8.01 -11.51 -2.66
C TYR A 269 7.37 -12.89 -2.86
N THR A 270 7.98 -13.70 -3.69
CA THR A 270 7.44 -15.00 -4.17
C THR A 270 6.99 -15.95 -3.05
N PRO A 271 7.68 -16.05 -1.88
CA PRO A 271 7.23 -16.90 -0.79
C PRO A 271 5.85 -16.61 -0.23
N LEU A 272 5.27 -15.42 -0.47
CA LEU A 272 3.88 -15.11 -0.11
C LEU A 272 2.83 -15.75 -1.06
N GLY A 273 3.25 -16.50 -2.07
CA GLY A 273 2.37 -17.22 -3.00
C GLY A 273 1.45 -16.26 -3.77
N ALA A 274 0.13 -16.53 -3.77
CA ALA A 274 -0.87 -15.72 -4.48
C ALA A 274 -0.94 -14.24 -4.03
N GLN A 275 -0.24 -13.87 -2.96
CA GLN A 275 -0.15 -12.52 -2.42
C GLN A 275 1.24 -11.93 -2.50
N SER A 276 2.06 -12.42 -3.45
CA SER A 276 3.46 -12.01 -3.63
C SER A 276 3.65 -10.50 -3.87
N ALA A 277 2.66 -9.83 -4.47
CA ALA A 277 2.70 -8.38 -4.68
C ALA A 277 2.62 -7.61 -3.35
N ILE A 278 3.72 -6.96 -2.97
CA ILE A 278 3.81 -6.15 -1.76
C ILE A 278 3.81 -4.64 -2.04
N GLY A 279 4.08 -4.22 -3.27
CA GLY A 279 4.02 -2.82 -3.70
C GLY A 279 3.85 -2.67 -5.21
N GLY A 280 3.19 -1.60 -5.64
CA GLY A 280 2.97 -1.31 -7.06
C GLY A 280 2.21 0.01 -7.27
N PRO A 281 2.17 0.55 -8.52
CA PRO A 281 1.63 1.89 -8.83
C PRO A 281 0.14 2.02 -8.53
N HIS A 282 -0.34 3.26 -8.37
CA HIS A 282 -1.70 3.52 -7.89
C HIS A 282 -2.49 4.64 -8.60
N THR A 283 -1.93 5.49 -9.54
CA THR A 283 -2.69 6.61 -10.16
C THR A 283 -2.12 7.18 -11.46
N PRO A 284 -2.86 8.14 -12.14
CA PRO A 284 -2.34 8.94 -13.27
C PRO A 284 -1.25 9.96 -12.89
N SER A 285 -0.92 10.08 -11.63
CA SER A 285 0.32 10.59 -11.06
C SER A 285 1.26 9.41 -10.84
N VAL A 286 2.53 9.64 -10.72
CA VAL A 286 3.46 8.59 -10.36
C VAL A 286 3.33 8.30 -8.87
N GLY A 287 2.97 7.08 -8.52
CA GLY A 287 2.83 6.67 -7.13
C GLY A 287 2.81 5.16 -6.96
N PHE A 288 2.89 4.70 -5.74
CA PHE A 288 2.70 3.30 -5.39
C PHE A 288 2.06 3.16 -4.02
N ALA A 289 1.50 2.00 -3.74
CA ALA A 289 1.08 1.63 -2.40
C ALA A 289 1.61 0.27 -1.99
N VAL A 290 1.93 0.14 -0.71
CA VAL A 290 2.40 -1.07 -0.03
C VAL A 290 1.40 -1.44 1.05
N GLY A 291 0.92 -2.68 1.05
CA GLY A 291 0.13 -3.24 2.14
C GLY A 291 1.03 -3.57 3.32
N LEU A 292 0.83 -2.89 4.45
CA LEU A 292 1.72 -3.00 5.60
C LEU A 292 1.62 -4.36 6.28
N GLU A 293 0.46 -5.00 6.28
CA GLU A 293 0.28 -6.37 6.79
C GLU A 293 1.09 -7.39 5.99
N ARG A 294 1.14 -7.24 4.66
CA ARG A 294 1.96 -8.11 3.81
C ARG A 294 3.44 -7.85 3.98
N LEU A 295 3.81 -6.58 4.11
CA LEU A 295 5.19 -6.20 4.40
C LEU A 295 5.64 -6.76 5.75
N LEU A 296 4.80 -6.63 6.78
CA LEU A 296 5.07 -7.18 8.10
C LEU A 296 5.25 -8.71 8.04
N LEU A 297 4.35 -9.40 7.35
CA LEU A 297 4.43 -10.85 7.17
C LEU A 297 5.74 -11.26 6.47
N ALA A 298 6.16 -10.54 5.44
CA ALA A 298 7.44 -10.80 4.75
C ALA A 298 8.64 -10.58 5.67
N LEU A 299 8.61 -9.52 6.50
CA LEU A 299 9.65 -9.25 7.49
C LEU A 299 9.73 -10.33 8.57
N GLU A 300 8.59 -10.82 9.05
CA GLU A 300 8.51 -11.90 10.03
C GLU A 300 9.04 -13.22 9.44
N MET A 301 8.68 -13.56 8.20
CA MET A 301 9.18 -14.75 7.51
C MET A 301 10.71 -14.76 7.36
N GLN A 302 11.33 -13.61 7.21
CA GLN A 302 12.78 -13.46 7.09
C GLN A 302 13.47 -13.11 8.42
N ASN A 303 12.75 -13.07 9.55
CA ASN A 303 13.27 -12.68 10.88
C ASN A 303 13.98 -11.32 10.89
N LEU A 304 13.43 -10.33 10.18
CA LEU A 304 14.03 -9.01 10.00
C LEU A 304 13.52 -7.94 10.99
N ILE A 305 12.56 -8.30 11.83
CA ILE A 305 12.05 -7.37 12.83
C ILE A 305 12.98 -7.33 14.02
N PRO A 306 13.55 -6.16 14.38
CA PRO A 306 14.39 -6.04 15.54
C PRO A 306 13.63 -6.40 16.82
N ALA A 307 14.31 -7.00 17.78
CA ALA A 307 13.72 -7.21 19.09
C ALA A 307 13.30 -5.88 19.73
N PRO A 308 12.18 -5.85 20.48
CA PRO A 308 11.75 -4.62 21.12
C PRO A 308 12.81 -4.13 22.10
N VAL A 309 13.15 -2.86 22.01
CA VAL A 309 14.03 -2.23 22.99
C VAL A 309 13.29 -2.21 24.32
N LYS A 310 13.80 -2.94 25.30
CA LYS A 310 13.29 -2.85 26.67
C LYS A 310 13.82 -1.56 27.29
N PRO A 311 12.99 -0.54 27.51
CA PRO A 311 13.45 0.67 28.17
C PRO A 311 13.90 0.33 29.61
N ARG A 312 14.83 1.13 30.14
CA ARG A 312 15.15 1.05 31.58
C ARG A 312 13.85 1.20 32.37
N HIS A 313 13.59 0.26 33.25
CA HIS A 313 12.37 0.22 34.03
C HIS A 313 12.71 0.22 35.51
N VAL A 314 12.16 1.18 36.25
CA VAL A 314 12.23 1.27 37.68
C VAL A 314 10.86 0.93 38.25
N TYR A 315 10.81 -0.04 39.13
CA TYR A 315 9.59 -0.34 39.88
C TYR A 315 9.73 0.16 41.31
N ILE A 316 8.81 1.00 41.79
CA ILE A 316 8.81 1.59 43.12
C ILE A 316 7.85 0.79 43.99
N ALA A 317 8.38 0.05 44.95
CA ALA A 317 7.58 -0.66 45.94
C ALA A 317 7.36 0.25 47.17
N ALA A 318 6.11 0.64 47.42
CA ALA A 318 5.74 1.53 48.52
C ALA A 318 4.65 0.89 49.39
N LEU A 319 4.78 1.06 50.71
CA LEU A 319 3.82 0.58 51.71
C LEU A 319 3.35 1.72 52.60
N GLY A 320 2.04 1.87 52.74
CA GLY A 320 1.41 2.94 53.50
C GLY A 320 1.35 4.28 52.76
N ASP A 321 0.38 5.11 53.11
CA ASP A 321 -0.02 6.30 52.36
C ASP A 321 1.13 7.31 52.18
N ASN A 322 1.96 7.52 53.19
CA ASN A 322 3.10 8.44 53.09
C ASN A 322 4.15 7.94 52.08
N ALA A 323 4.44 6.62 52.10
CA ALA A 323 5.39 6.03 51.16
C ALA A 323 4.85 6.02 49.71
N VAL A 324 3.57 5.82 49.56
CA VAL A 324 2.90 5.92 48.26
C VAL A 324 2.99 7.34 47.71
N ALA A 325 2.74 8.38 48.53
CA ALA A 325 2.86 9.78 48.14
C ALA A 325 4.30 10.14 47.67
N GLU A 326 5.31 9.71 48.40
CA GLU A 326 6.72 9.90 48.04
C GLU A 326 7.08 9.07 46.77
N GLY A 327 6.60 7.83 46.67
CA GLY A 327 6.77 6.98 45.49
C GLY A 327 6.21 7.63 44.21
N LEU A 328 5.05 8.27 44.28
CA LEU A 328 4.47 9.00 43.17
C LEU A 328 5.33 10.20 42.72
N LYS A 329 5.93 10.92 43.70
CA LYS A 329 6.86 12.03 43.38
C LYS A 329 8.10 11.53 42.64
N ILE A 330 8.72 10.45 43.16
CA ILE A 330 9.89 9.82 42.57
C ILE A 330 9.54 9.32 41.17
N GLN A 331 8.38 8.66 41.00
CA GLN A 331 7.91 8.17 39.72
C GLN A 331 7.77 9.31 38.71
N GLN A 332 7.21 10.44 39.13
CA GLN A 332 7.06 11.61 38.27
C GLN A 332 8.41 12.20 37.86
N GLN A 333 9.36 12.29 38.80
CA GLN A 333 10.71 12.77 38.49
C GLN A 333 11.41 11.86 37.48
N LEU A 334 11.39 10.56 37.68
CA LEU A 334 11.98 9.58 36.78
C LEU A 334 11.35 9.67 35.38
N ARG A 335 10.03 9.83 35.30
CA ARG A 335 9.30 9.98 34.04
C ARG A 335 9.66 11.27 33.31
N ALA A 336 9.89 12.37 34.06
CA ALA A 336 10.35 13.63 33.46
C ALA A 336 11.75 13.51 32.84
N GLU A 337 12.60 12.63 33.36
CA GLU A 337 13.91 12.28 32.82
C GLU A 337 13.84 11.17 31.72
N GLY A 338 12.63 10.80 31.26
CA GLY A 338 12.43 9.78 30.23
C GLY A 338 12.67 8.32 30.73
N VAL A 339 12.78 8.10 32.03
CA VAL A 339 12.90 6.76 32.61
C VAL A 339 11.51 6.18 32.84
N ARG A 340 11.28 4.96 32.33
CA ARG A 340 10.05 4.24 32.65
C ARG A 340 10.01 3.88 34.09
N ALA A 341 9.02 4.37 34.83
CA ALA A 341 8.85 4.08 36.25
C ALA A 341 7.40 3.67 36.53
N ASP A 342 7.23 2.56 37.23
CA ASP A 342 5.94 2.03 37.67
C ASP A 342 5.91 1.79 39.16
N MET A 343 4.71 1.72 39.73
CA MET A 343 4.46 1.35 41.11
C MET A 343 3.11 0.62 41.22
N ASP A 344 2.88 0.01 42.38
CA ASP A 344 1.60 -0.66 42.65
C ASP A 344 0.46 0.34 42.76
N LEU A 345 -0.58 0.13 41.95
CA LEU A 345 -1.80 0.94 41.94
C LEU A 345 -2.98 0.24 42.64
N GLN A 346 -2.77 -0.96 43.20
CA GLN A 346 -3.82 -1.79 43.79
C GLN A 346 -3.71 -1.98 45.30
N GLY A 347 -2.73 -1.33 45.96
CA GLY A 347 -2.52 -1.46 47.40
C GLY A 347 -2.06 -2.85 47.85
N ARG A 348 -1.32 -3.57 46.98
CA ARG A 348 -0.85 -4.92 47.29
C ARG A 348 0.22 -4.93 48.40
N SER A 349 0.32 -6.07 49.08
CA SER A 349 1.44 -6.31 50.03
C SER A 349 2.79 -6.22 49.30
N LEU A 350 3.88 -5.97 50.05
CA LEU A 350 5.25 -5.94 49.51
C LEU A 350 5.57 -7.18 48.66
N LYS A 351 5.17 -8.36 49.13
CA LYS A 351 5.37 -9.61 48.41
C LYS A 351 4.61 -9.60 47.06
N GLY A 352 3.41 -9.00 47.03
CA GLY A 352 2.63 -8.84 45.78
C GLY A 352 3.28 -7.86 44.80
N GLN A 353 3.80 -6.75 45.32
CA GLN A 353 4.52 -5.73 44.57
C GLN A 353 5.82 -6.29 43.97
N MET A 354 6.61 -6.99 44.74
CA MET A 354 7.86 -7.63 44.29
C MET A 354 7.66 -8.74 43.27
N LYS A 355 6.49 -9.36 43.26
CA LYS A 355 6.14 -10.34 42.20
C LYS A 355 5.78 -9.68 40.87
N GLN A 356 5.32 -8.45 40.92
CA GLN A 356 4.97 -7.65 39.75
C GLN A 356 6.20 -6.94 39.16
N ALA A 357 7.18 -6.53 39.99
CA ALA A 357 8.45 -5.95 39.58
C ALA A 357 9.31 -6.96 38.79
#